data_47655e50465c31bfb70314f37775b304
#
_entry.id   47655e50465c31bfb70314f37775b304
#
_cell.length_a   1.000
_cell.length_b   1.000
_cell.length_c   1.000
_cell.angle_alpha   90.00
_cell.angle_beta   90.00
_cell.angle_gamma   90.00
#
_symmetry.space_group_name_H-M   'P 1'
#
loop_
_entity.id
_entity.type
_entity.pdbx_description
1 polymer ?
#
loop_
_entity_poly.entity_id
_entity_poly.type
_entity_poly.pdbx_seq_one_letter_code
_entity_poly.pdbx_strand_id
1 'polypeptide(L)'
;MQRIITYTIFPKDSGISILSFLRNNGFSKHILTTMKRADHAILLNGQPTFAKTALREQDVLRILVPEETGSEESILPVKMSLDILYEDEDILVLNKPADMPVHPSAGNYENTLANGVAWYYRQQGETFVYRCINRLDRDTTGVLVLAKNPLSGALLSTQMKQRRIHRTYLALTDGIPPEKGTVCAPIARVNDSVITREVNFEQGEPAVTHYERLAVSNGYALVELHLETGRTHQIRVHMNYIGCPLPGDFLYHPVFDRIGRQALHSFQLEFKHPITKEPLRFLAPVPEDFRKAFTGNGRFISQFLP
;
A
#
# COMPACT_ATOMS: atom_id res chain seq x y z
N MET A 1 16.12 -5.42 -2.44
CA MET A 1 17.37 -4.83 -2.99
C MET A 1 18.19 -4.25 -1.85
N GLN A 2 19.51 -4.32 -1.92
CA GLN A 2 20.36 -3.59 -0.98
C GLN A 2 20.26 -2.09 -1.21
N ARG A 3 20.46 -1.29 -0.16
CA ARG A 3 20.38 0.18 -0.24
C ARG A 3 21.57 0.84 0.44
N ILE A 4 22.20 1.78 -0.23
CA ILE A 4 23.28 2.59 0.36
C ILE A 4 22.70 3.96 0.67
N ILE A 5 22.88 4.43 1.92
CA ILE A 5 22.41 5.72 2.36
C ILE A 5 23.59 6.47 2.98
N THR A 6 23.75 7.72 2.63
CA THR A 6 24.78 8.60 3.16
C THR A 6 24.14 9.72 3.98
N TYR A 7 24.60 9.90 5.19
CA TYR A 7 24.18 10.98 6.09
C TYR A 7 25.33 11.92 6.35
N THR A 8 25.10 13.22 6.26
CA THR A 8 25.98 14.23 6.86
C THR A 8 25.46 14.53 8.26
N ILE A 9 26.30 14.46 9.26
CA ILE A 9 25.90 14.62 10.65
C ILE A 9 25.79 16.11 11.00
N PHE A 10 24.62 16.50 11.47
CA PHE A 10 24.32 17.86 11.91
C PHE A 10 24.62 18.05 13.41
N PRO A 11 24.73 19.30 13.90
CA PRO A 11 25.03 19.59 15.32
C PRO A 11 24.14 18.88 16.32
N LYS A 12 22.84 18.76 16.01
CA LYS A 12 21.83 18.09 16.85
C LYS A 12 22.09 16.59 17.09
N ASP A 13 22.83 15.95 16.19
CA ASP A 13 23.13 14.52 16.21
C ASP A 13 24.58 14.24 16.66
N SER A 14 25.35 15.31 16.96
CA SER A 14 26.71 15.19 17.50
C SER A 14 26.70 14.64 18.92
N GLY A 15 27.65 13.77 19.22
CA GLY A 15 27.80 13.13 20.55
C GLY A 15 26.99 11.86 20.74
N ILE A 16 25.98 11.56 19.93
CA ILE A 16 25.24 10.30 20.02
C ILE A 16 25.98 9.19 19.28
N SER A 17 25.76 7.93 19.69
CA SER A 17 26.34 6.79 18.98
C SER A 17 25.66 6.57 17.62
N ILE A 18 26.40 6.00 16.66
CA ILE A 18 25.83 5.57 15.37
C ILE A 18 24.59 4.68 15.58
N LEU A 19 24.61 3.77 16.56
CA LEU A 19 23.46 2.92 16.86
C LEU A 19 22.22 3.74 17.24
N SER A 20 22.38 4.73 18.10
CA SER A 20 21.27 5.62 18.51
C SER A 20 20.78 6.44 17.34
N PHE A 21 21.68 6.98 16.52
CA PHE A 21 21.35 7.71 15.31
C PHE A 21 20.52 6.86 14.32
N LEU A 22 20.95 5.63 14.05
CA LEU A 22 20.24 4.73 13.14
C LEU A 22 18.84 4.37 13.67
N ARG A 23 18.71 4.12 14.98
CA ARG A 23 17.39 3.87 15.60
C ARG A 23 16.46 5.07 15.47
N ASN A 24 16.96 6.27 15.70
CA ASN A 24 16.20 7.50 15.53
C ASN A 24 15.77 7.72 14.07
N ASN A 25 16.52 7.19 13.11
CA ASN A 25 16.22 7.21 11.68
C ASN A 25 15.41 6.00 11.19
N GLY A 26 14.82 5.20 12.10
CA GLY A 26 13.87 4.14 11.79
C GLY A 26 14.46 2.78 11.44
N PHE A 27 15.77 2.58 11.69
CA PHE A 27 16.39 1.26 11.55
C PHE A 27 15.89 0.31 12.63
N SER A 28 15.13 -0.69 12.23
CA SER A 28 14.60 -1.71 13.15
C SER A 28 15.72 -2.58 13.73
N LYS A 29 15.43 -3.26 14.86
CA LYS A 29 16.38 -4.24 15.45
C LYS A 29 16.78 -5.31 14.42
N HIS A 30 15.86 -5.75 13.58
CA HIS A 30 16.11 -6.74 12.53
C HIS A 30 17.13 -6.21 11.51
N ILE A 31 16.91 -5.04 10.93
CA ILE A 31 17.83 -4.38 9.99
C ILE A 31 19.22 -4.24 10.60
N LEU A 32 19.32 -3.73 11.83
CA LEU A 32 20.58 -3.57 12.53
C LEU A 32 21.32 -4.90 12.79
N THR A 33 20.57 -5.99 12.97
CA THR A 33 21.15 -7.33 13.13
C THR A 33 21.66 -7.89 11.81
N THR A 34 20.92 -7.68 10.71
CA THR A 34 21.35 -8.09 9.36
C THR A 34 22.60 -7.31 8.92
N MET A 35 22.65 -6.01 9.20
CA MET A 35 23.83 -5.17 8.92
C MET A 35 25.10 -5.65 9.58
N LYS A 36 25.03 -6.23 10.81
CA LYS A 36 26.22 -6.77 11.52
C LYS A 36 26.87 -7.96 10.80
N ARG A 37 26.14 -8.63 9.91
CA ARG A 37 26.62 -9.78 9.14
C ARG A 37 27.20 -9.37 7.79
N ALA A 38 26.99 -8.12 7.38
CA ALA A 38 27.53 -7.58 6.13
C ALA A 38 28.84 -6.84 6.39
N ASP A 39 29.85 -7.16 5.61
CA ASP A 39 31.13 -6.49 5.67
C ASP A 39 31.00 -5.02 5.30
N HIS A 40 31.66 -4.18 6.06
CA HIS A 40 31.69 -2.72 5.83
C HIS A 40 30.31 -2.04 5.75
N ALA A 41 29.31 -2.59 6.44
CA ALA A 41 27.95 -2.02 6.44
C ALA A 41 27.89 -0.60 7.05
N ILE A 42 28.88 -0.21 7.83
CA ILE A 42 28.98 1.11 8.47
C ILE A 42 30.35 1.70 8.17
N LEU A 43 30.38 2.79 7.40
CA LEU A 43 31.59 3.58 7.17
C LEU A 43 31.40 4.98 7.74
N LEU A 44 32.37 5.45 8.51
CA LEU A 44 32.44 6.83 8.99
C LEU A 44 33.66 7.51 8.34
N ASN A 45 33.41 8.58 7.60
CA ASN A 45 34.44 9.28 6.84
C ASN A 45 35.26 8.35 5.92
N GLY A 46 34.55 7.38 5.29
CA GLY A 46 35.14 6.39 4.40
C GLY A 46 35.84 5.20 5.09
N GLN A 47 35.92 5.18 6.42
CA GLN A 47 36.57 4.11 7.17
C GLN A 47 35.55 3.20 7.90
N PRO A 48 35.75 1.86 7.87
CA PRO A 48 34.93 0.94 8.65
C PRO A 48 34.93 1.29 10.13
N THR A 49 33.73 1.25 10.75
CA THR A 49 33.59 1.60 12.16
C THR A 49 32.52 0.78 12.86
N PHE A 50 32.45 0.92 14.17
CA PHE A 50 31.50 0.19 15.01
C PHE A 50 30.26 1.04 15.33
N ALA A 51 29.12 0.39 15.49
CA ALA A 51 27.86 1.04 15.83
C ALA A 51 27.87 1.82 17.17
N LYS A 52 28.85 1.56 18.05
CA LYS A 52 29.04 2.27 19.32
C LYS A 52 29.82 3.59 19.15
N THR A 53 30.48 3.82 18.05
CA THR A 53 31.25 5.04 17.78
C THR A 53 30.34 6.28 17.89
N ALA A 54 30.81 7.28 18.64
CA ALA A 54 30.11 8.56 18.73
C ALA A 54 30.32 9.40 17.46
N LEU A 55 29.25 10.00 16.98
CA LEU A 55 29.23 10.88 15.83
C LEU A 55 29.71 12.28 16.20
N ARG A 56 30.34 12.97 15.27
CA ARG A 56 30.72 14.38 15.36
C ARG A 56 30.00 15.17 14.27
N GLU A 57 29.82 16.43 14.51
CA GLU A 57 29.33 17.34 13.47
C GLU A 57 30.20 17.24 12.21
N GLN A 58 29.55 17.29 11.04
CA GLN A 58 30.14 17.15 9.70
C GLN A 58 30.72 15.77 9.35
N ASP A 59 30.64 14.78 10.25
CA ASP A 59 30.95 13.41 9.86
C ASP A 59 30.05 12.95 8.69
N VAL A 60 30.64 12.17 7.78
CA VAL A 60 29.93 11.53 6.67
C VAL A 60 29.75 10.05 7.02
N LEU A 61 28.51 9.68 7.37
CA LEU A 61 28.14 8.33 7.74
C LEU A 61 27.49 7.62 6.53
N ARG A 62 28.17 6.62 5.96
CA ARG A 62 27.64 5.78 4.88
C ARG A 62 27.18 4.45 5.43
N ILE A 63 25.94 4.10 5.15
CA ILE A 63 25.28 2.89 5.64
C ILE A 63 24.88 2.03 4.44
N LEU A 64 25.29 0.75 4.48
CA LEU A 64 24.77 -0.29 3.61
C LEU A 64 23.65 -1.03 4.35
N VAL A 65 22.42 -0.97 3.82
CA VAL A 65 21.28 -1.78 4.25
C VAL A 65 21.24 -3.01 3.34
N PRO A 66 21.65 -4.19 3.82
CA PRO A 66 21.62 -5.39 2.99
C PRO A 66 20.20 -5.85 2.73
N GLU A 67 19.99 -6.59 1.66
CA GLU A 67 18.72 -7.27 1.41
C GLU A 67 18.57 -8.46 2.36
N GLU A 68 17.33 -8.82 2.66
CA GLU A 68 16.99 -10.02 3.43
C GLU A 68 17.15 -11.25 2.52
N THR A 69 17.89 -12.24 2.98
CA THR A 69 18.04 -13.51 2.27
C THR A 69 16.94 -14.50 2.67
N GLY A 70 16.44 -15.28 1.72
CA GLY A 70 15.58 -16.45 1.97
C GLY A 70 14.08 -16.31 1.70
N SER A 71 13.57 -15.13 1.32
CA SER A 71 12.16 -14.96 0.89
C SER A 71 11.99 -14.89 -0.64
N GLU A 72 13.08 -14.85 -1.38
CA GLU A 72 13.12 -14.64 -2.83
C GLU A 72 12.66 -15.85 -3.63
N GLU A 73 12.89 -17.06 -3.10
CA GLU A 73 12.65 -18.32 -3.82
C GLU A 73 11.17 -18.73 -3.85
N SER A 74 10.30 -18.05 -3.09
CA SER A 74 8.90 -18.47 -2.94
C SER A 74 7.93 -17.86 -3.96
N ILE A 75 8.31 -16.80 -4.67
CA ILE A 75 7.45 -16.12 -5.65
C ILE A 75 7.93 -16.42 -7.06
N LEU A 76 7.15 -17.21 -7.79
CA LEU A 76 7.44 -17.56 -9.17
C LEU A 76 7.38 -16.30 -10.06
N PRO A 77 8.46 -15.92 -10.77
CA PRO A 77 8.42 -14.82 -11.73
C PRO A 77 7.57 -15.16 -12.94
N VAL A 78 6.50 -14.43 -13.19
CA VAL A 78 5.60 -14.62 -14.34
C VAL A 78 5.53 -13.34 -15.16
N LYS A 79 5.73 -13.46 -16.48
CA LYS A 79 5.66 -12.32 -17.39
C LYS A 79 4.24 -11.73 -17.42
N MET A 80 4.11 -10.51 -16.94
CA MET A 80 2.88 -9.73 -17.02
C MET A 80 3.21 -8.25 -17.20
N SER A 81 2.27 -7.51 -17.79
CA SER A 81 2.37 -6.05 -17.87
C SER A 81 2.11 -5.43 -16.52
N LEU A 82 2.97 -4.50 -16.12
CA LEU A 82 2.79 -3.68 -14.92
C LEU A 82 2.55 -2.23 -15.35
N ASP A 83 1.54 -1.61 -14.78
CA ASP A 83 1.30 -0.17 -14.93
C ASP A 83 2.01 0.55 -13.79
N ILE A 84 3.22 1.03 -14.06
CA ILE A 84 4.11 1.68 -13.10
C ILE A 84 3.84 3.17 -13.13
N LEU A 85 3.35 3.73 -12.01
CA LEU A 85 3.09 5.16 -11.84
C LEU A 85 4.36 5.91 -11.40
N TYR A 86 5.22 5.25 -10.63
CA TYR A 86 6.48 5.82 -10.15
C TYR A 86 7.44 4.75 -9.66
N GLU A 87 8.71 4.95 -9.88
CA GLU A 87 9.78 4.11 -9.35
C GLU A 87 11.02 4.93 -9.05
N ASP A 88 11.65 4.66 -7.90
CA ASP A 88 12.99 5.12 -7.53
C ASP A 88 13.79 4.01 -6.82
N GLU A 89 14.85 4.35 -6.08
CA GLU A 89 15.66 3.38 -5.35
C GLU A 89 14.96 2.80 -4.11
N ASP A 90 13.86 3.40 -3.66
CA ASP A 90 13.24 3.14 -2.36
C ASP A 90 11.82 2.60 -2.45
N ILE A 91 11.06 3.01 -3.48
CA ILE A 91 9.66 2.65 -3.67
C ILE A 91 9.34 2.31 -5.13
N LEU A 92 8.31 1.47 -5.30
CA LEU A 92 7.63 1.21 -6.56
C LEU A 92 6.14 1.43 -6.35
N VAL A 93 5.53 2.33 -7.13
CA VAL A 93 4.09 2.64 -7.09
C VAL A 93 3.43 2.15 -8.36
N LEU A 94 2.37 1.37 -8.20
CA LEU A 94 1.69 0.69 -9.29
C LEU A 94 0.20 1.03 -9.32
N ASN A 95 -0.37 1.05 -10.51
CA ASN A 95 -1.81 1.00 -10.74
C ASN A 95 -2.22 -0.47 -10.99
N LYS A 96 -2.78 -1.12 -9.98
CA LYS A 96 -3.17 -2.54 -10.06
C LYS A 96 -4.43 -2.71 -10.91
N PRO A 97 -4.45 -3.60 -11.91
CA PRO A 97 -5.67 -3.96 -12.62
C PRO A 97 -6.62 -4.80 -11.74
N ALA A 98 -7.83 -5.03 -12.22
CA ALA A 98 -8.73 -6.04 -11.67
C ALA A 98 -8.25 -7.46 -11.98
N ASP A 99 -8.88 -8.46 -11.36
CA ASP A 99 -8.58 -9.90 -11.49
C ASP A 99 -7.11 -10.25 -11.22
N MET A 100 -6.48 -9.53 -10.31
CA MET A 100 -5.08 -9.72 -9.92
C MET A 100 -4.95 -9.65 -8.40
N PRO A 101 -4.77 -10.77 -7.71
CA PRO A 101 -4.42 -10.77 -6.29
C PRO A 101 -3.08 -10.10 -6.05
N VAL A 102 -2.91 -9.45 -4.90
CA VAL A 102 -1.65 -8.77 -4.56
C VAL A 102 -0.54 -9.76 -4.21
N HIS A 103 -0.89 -10.85 -3.53
CA HIS A 103 0.05 -11.90 -3.07
C HIS A 103 -0.40 -13.28 -3.54
N PRO A 104 0.51 -14.23 -3.72
CA PRO A 104 0.18 -15.63 -3.88
C PRO A 104 -0.63 -16.15 -2.69
N SER A 105 -1.62 -16.98 -2.99
CA SER A 105 -2.48 -17.63 -2.00
C SER A 105 -2.98 -18.97 -2.56
N ALA A 106 -3.65 -19.76 -1.73
CA ALA A 106 -4.23 -21.04 -2.18
C ALA A 106 -5.10 -20.82 -3.43
N GLY A 107 -4.77 -21.51 -4.53
CA GLY A 107 -5.43 -21.38 -5.83
C GLY A 107 -4.99 -20.21 -6.71
N ASN A 108 -4.10 -19.33 -6.22
CA ASN A 108 -3.57 -18.18 -6.97
C ASN A 108 -2.06 -18.08 -6.78
N TYR A 109 -1.30 -18.91 -7.50
CA TYR A 109 0.16 -19.00 -7.34
C TYR A 109 0.94 -18.23 -8.40
N GLU A 110 0.38 -18.01 -9.59
CA GLU A 110 1.09 -17.53 -10.77
C GLU A 110 0.51 -16.24 -11.39
N ASN A 111 -0.67 -15.82 -10.98
CA ASN A 111 -1.38 -14.67 -11.54
C ASN A 111 -1.49 -13.49 -10.57
N THR A 112 -0.51 -13.32 -9.69
CA THR A 112 -0.53 -12.25 -8.70
C THR A 112 0.39 -11.09 -9.07
N LEU A 113 0.12 -9.92 -8.51
CA LEU A 113 1.00 -8.76 -8.70
C LEU A 113 2.44 -9.08 -8.28
N ALA A 114 2.62 -9.88 -7.23
CA ALA A 114 3.94 -10.30 -6.76
C ALA A 114 4.70 -11.11 -7.82
N ASN A 115 4.03 -11.97 -8.59
CA ASN A 115 4.64 -12.72 -9.68
C ASN A 115 5.12 -11.79 -10.82
N GLY A 116 4.30 -10.79 -11.18
CA GLY A 116 4.65 -9.79 -12.20
C GLY A 116 5.83 -8.92 -11.77
N VAL A 117 5.85 -8.47 -10.51
CA VAL A 117 6.95 -7.68 -9.95
C VAL A 117 8.25 -8.50 -9.87
N ALA A 118 8.16 -9.77 -9.46
CA ALA A 118 9.32 -10.67 -9.46
C ALA A 118 9.90 -10.85 -10.88
N TRP A 119 9.03 -10.97 -11.90
CA TRP A 119 9.48 -11.00 -13.30
C TRP A 119 10.15 -9.69 -13.71
N TYR A 120 9.55 -8.54 -13.39
CA TYR A 120 10.07 -7.22 -13.74
C TYR A 120 11.50 -7.02 -13.27
N TYR A 121 11.81 -7.33 -12.00
CA TYR A 121 13.16 -7.20 -11.46
C TYR A 121 14.12 -8.29 -11.98
N ARG A 122 13.63 -9.51 -12.16
CA ARG A 122 14.46 -10.58 -12.76
C ARG A 122 14.98 -10.21 -14.15
N GLN A 123 14.20 -9.51 -14.99
CA GLN A 123 14.64 -9.03 -16.30
C GLN A 123 15.78 -8.01 -16.20
N GLN A 124 15.89 -7.32 -15.09
CA GLN A 124 16.97 -6.35 -14.80
C GLN A 124 18.19 -7.01 -14.12
N GLY A 125 18.17 -8.32 -13.92
CA GLY A 125 19.21 -9.06 -13.20
C GLY A 125 19.21 -8.80 -11.69
N GLU A 126 18.10 -8.30 -11.15
CA GLU A 126 17.97 -7.95 -9.75
C GLU A 126 17.10 -8.96 -8.98
N THR A 127 17.44 -9.17 -7.72
CA THR A 127 16.63 -9.91 -6.77
C THR A 127 15.73 -8.93 -6.00
N PHE A 128 14.46 -9.28 -5.82
CA PHE A 128 13.48 -8.43 -5.18
C PHE A 128 12.66 -9.17 -4.13
N VAL A 129 12.73 -8.74 -2.89
CA VAL A 129 11.84 -9.21 -1.85
C VAL A 129 10.56 -8.38 -1.86
N TYR A 130 9.42 -9.04 -2.07
CA TYR A 130 8.12 -8.38 -2.24
C TYR A 130 7.59 -7.82 -0.92
N ARG A 131 7.58 -6.48 -0.79
CA ARG A 131 7.11 -5.75 0.40
C ARG A 131 5.99 -4.79 0.05
N CYS A 132 4.77 -5.29 0.00
CA CYS A 132 3.59 -4.47 -0.26
C CYS A 132 3.14 -3.75 1.02
N ILE A 133 2.99 -2.44 0.96
CA ILE A 133 2.66 -1.59 2.12
C ILE A 133 1.15 -1.50 2.34
N ASN A 134 0.36 -1.37 1.25
CA ASN A 134 -1.09 -1.39 1.29
C ASN A 134 -1.63 -2.49 0.36
N ARG A 135 -2.67 -3.18 0.80
CA ARG A 135 -3.27 -4.28 0.04
C ARG A 135 -4.58 -3.83 -0.61
N LEU A 136 -4.83 -4.36 -1.80
CA LEU A 136 -6.11 -4.27 -2.49
C LEU A 136 -6.66 -5.68 -2.70
N ASP A 137 -7.98 -5.82 -2.72
CA ASP A 137 -8.63 -7.07 -3.05
C ASP A 137 -8.36 -7.43 -4.53
N ARG A 138 -8.54 -8.69 -4.93
CA ARG A 138 -8.28 -9.19 -6.29
C ARG A 138 -8.87 -8.26 -7.35
N ASP A 139 -10.15 -7.91 -7.23
CA ASP A 139 -10.91 -7.15 -8.22
C ASP A 139 -10.98 -5.64 -7.93
N THR A 140 -10.36 -5.17 -6.83
CA THR A 140 -10.16 -3.75 -6.59
C THR A 140 -8.98 -3.25 -7.40
N THR A 141 -9.22 -2.23 -8.22
CA THR A 141 -8.20 -1.58 -9.05
C THR A 141 -7.54 -0.42 -8.32
N GLY A 142 -6.42 0.09 -8.85
CA GLY A 142 -5.86 1.38 -8.45
C GLY A 142 -4.53 1.32 -7.73
N VAL A 143 -4.19 2.44 -7.09
CA VAL A 143 -2.84 2.70 -6.60
C VAL A 143 -2.47 1.87 -5.37
N LEU A 144 -1.26 1.31 -5.41
CA LEU A 144 -0.58 0.68 -4.28
C LEU A 144 0.92 0.96 -4.33
N VAL A 145 1.59 0.84 -3.17
CA VAL A 145 3.03 1.07 -3.04
C VAL A 145 3.75 -0.15 -2.46
N LEU A 146 4.89 -0.46 -3.07
CA LEU A 146 5.85 -1.46 -2.62
C LEU A 146 7.11 -0.76 -2.13
N ALA A 147 7.75 -1.31 -1.10
CA ALA A 147 9.07 -0.89 -0.67
C ALA A 147 10.15 -1.77 -1.31
N LYS A 148 11.18 -1.14 -1.91
CA LYS A 148 12.26 -1.83 -2.63
C LYS A 148 13.35 -2.37 -1.70
N ASN A 149 13.45 -1.87 -0.47
CA ASN A 149 14.45 -2.28 0.50
C ASN A 149 13.88 -2.39 1.92
N PRO A 150 14.58 -3.08 2.85
CA PRO A 150 14.07 -3.29 4.21
C PRO A 150 13.82 -2.01 5.00
N LEU A 151 14.65 -0.97 4.82
CA LEU A 151 14.50 0.28 5.56
C LEU A 151 13.26 1.05 5.10
N SER A 152 13.07 1.18 3.79
CA SER A 152 11.88 1.81 3.22
C SER A 152 10.62 1.08 3.63
N GLY A 153 10.66 -0.26 3.69
CA GLY A 153 9.57 -1.10 4.20
C GLY A 153 9.23 -0.82 5.67
N ALA A 154 10.24 -0.74 6.53
CA ALA A 154 10.04 -0.43 7.95
C ALA A 154 9.48 0.98 8.17
N LEU A 155 9.99 1.98 7.43
CA LEU A 155 9.55 3.36 7.54
C LEU A 155 8.11 3.56 7.02
N LEU A 156 7.76 2.99 5.87
CA LEU A 156 6.40 3.06 5.33
C LEU A 156 5.41 2.28 6.20
N SER A 157 5.78 1.11 6.72
CA SER A 157 4.95 0.37 7.68
C SER A 157 4.70 1.18 8.97
N THR A 158 5.70 1.94 9.42
CA THR A 158 5.54 2.86 10.56
C THR A 158 4.56 4.00 10.22
N GLN A 159 4.67 4.62 9.04
CA GLN A 159 3.74 5.64 8.58
C GLN A 159 2.30 5.08 8.50
N MET A 160 2.14 3.84 7.99
CA MET A 160 0.84 3.17 7.91
C MET A 160 0.22 2.97 9.31
N LYS A 161 1.00 2.47 10.27
CA LYS A 161 0.55 2.30 11.66
C LYS A 161 0.18 3.63 12.33
N GLN A 162 0.88 4.69 11.98
CA GLN A 162 0.63 6.05 12.49
C GLN A 162 -0.47 6.80 11.70
N ARG A 163 -1.15 6.13 10.76
CA ARG A 163 -2.18 6.73 9.89
C ARG A 163 -1.69 7.96 9.09
N ARG A 164 -0.40 7.95 8.72
CA ARG A 164 0.24 9.01 7.91
C ARG A 164 0.27 8.69 6.41
N ILE A 165 -0.24 7.53 6.02
CA ILE A 165 -0.50 7.16 4.64
C ILE A 165 -1.99 7.32 4.42
N HIS A 166 -2.37 8.34 3.63
CA HIS A 166 -3.77 8.64 3.30
C HIS A 166 -4.16 7.91 2.02
N ARG A 167 -5.30 7.24 2.07
CA ARG A 167 -5.84 6.44 0.97
C ARG A 167 -7.23 6.93 0.65
N THR A 168 -7.43 7.39 -0.58
CA THR A 168 -8.74 7.79 -1.09
C THR A 168 -9.22 6.74 -2.08
N TYR A 169 -10.43 6.27 -1.87
CA TYR A 169 -11.09 5.32 -2.76
C TYR A 169 -12.28 5.96 -3.42
N LEU A 170 -12.58 5.52 -4.64
CA LEU A 170 -13.86 5.78 -5.31
C LEU A 170 -14.64 4.46 -5.37
N ALA A 171 -15.93 4.54 -5.04
CA ALA A 171 -16.85 3.43 -5.19
C ALA A 171 -18.12 3.87 -5.91
N LEU A 172 -18.72 2.96 -6.68
CA LEU A 172 -20.13 3.06 -7.00
C LEU A 172 -20.92 2.26 -5.99
N THR A 173 -22.07 2.79 -5.58
CA THR A 173 -22.97 2.10 -4.66
C THR A 173 -24.34 1.91 -5.32
N ASP A 174 -24.92 0.73 -5.14
CA ASP A 174 -26.32 0.45 -5.41
C ASP A 174 -27.13 0.94 -4.20
N GLY A 175 -27.92 1.98 -4.41
CA GLY A 175 -28.49 2.81 -3.36
C GLY A 175 -27.73 4.12 -3.15
N ILE A 176 -28.42 5.08 -2.57
CA ILE A 176 -27.97 6.47 -2.41
C ILE A 176 -27.73 6.74 -0.93
N PRO A 177 -26.46 6.69 -0.47
CA PRO A 177 -26.14 7.01 0.94
C PRO A 177 -26.38 8.51 1.20
N PRO A 178 -26.49 8.94 2.47
CA PRO A 178 -26.42 10.35 2.83
C PRO A 178 -25.21 11.06 2.20
N GLU A 179 -25.26 12.39 2.12
CA GLU A 179 -24.20 13.16 1.46
C GLU A 179 -22.83 12.91 2.08
N LYS A 180 -22.77 12.83 3.40
CA LYS A 180 -21.55 12.49 4.15
C LYS A 180 -21.89 11.60 5.33
N GLY A 181 -20.95 10.75 5.71
CA GLY A 181 -21.11 9.91 6.88
C GLY A 181 -19.85 9.19 7.30
N THR A 182 -19.97 8.53 8.44
CA THR A 182 -18.92 7.67 9.00
C THR A 182 -19.53 6.36 9.45
N VAL A 183 -18.98 5.26 8.96
CA VAL A 183 -19.33 3.92 9.40
C VAL A 183 -18.30 3.47 10.43
N CYS A 184 -18.72 3.38 11.69
CA CYS A 184 -17.95 2.87 12.81
C CYS A 184 -18.51 1.50 13.20
N ALA A 185 -18.10 0.43 12.54
CA ALA A 185 -18.65 -0.90 12.76
C ALA A 185 -17.52 -1.94 12.71
N PRO A 186 -17.32 -2.75 13.77
CA PRO A 186 -16.24 -3.72 13.81
C PRO A 186 -16.48 -4.87 12.84
N ILE A 187 -15.40 -5.39 12.24
CA ILE A 187 -15.45 -6.40 11.18
C ILE A 187 -14.81 -7.70 11.67
N ALA A 188 -15.53 -8.80 11.52
CA ALA A 188 -15.06 -10.16 11.78
C ALA A 188 -15.08 -11.02 10.51
N ARG A 189 -14.45 -12.18 10.59
CA ARG A 189 -14.64 -13.26 9.62
C ARG A 189 -15.96 -13.96 9.90
N VAL A 190 -16.74 -14.23 8.86
CA VAL A 190 -17.93 -15.08 8.99
C VAL A 190 -17.51 -16.51 9.39
N ASN A 191 -18.21 -17.11 10.34
CA ASN A 191 -17.97 -18.48 10.70
C ASN A 191 -18.14 -19.37 9.45
N ASP A 192 -17.30 -20.40 9.33
CA ASP A 192 -17.27 -21.35 8.20
C ASP A 192 -16.90 -20.73 6.82
N SER A 193 -16.51 -19.46 6.77
CA SER A 193 -16.00 -18.84 5.54
C SER A 193 -14.54 -18.43 5.65
N VAL A 194 -13.74 -18.83 4.67
CA VAL A 194 -12.32 -18.40 4.58
C VAL A 194 -12.20 -16.96 4.15
N ILE A 195 -13.11 -16.48 3.31
CA ILE A 195 -12.98 -15.17 2.62
C ILE A 195 -13.99 -14.12 3.08
N THR A 196 -15.21 -14.50 3.46
CA THR A 196 -16.30 -13.56 3.77
C THR A 196 -16.07 -12.86 5.10
N ARG A 197 -16.46 -11.60 5.16
CA ARG A 197 -16.40 -10.74 6.35
C ARG A 197 -17.79 -10.17 6.62
N GLU A 198 -18.06 -9.81 7.87
CA GLU A 198 -19.31 -9.20 8.30
C GLU A 198 -19.07 -8.16 9.39
N VAL A 199 -20.04 -7.29 9.60
CA VAL A 199 -20.07 -6.45 10.80
C VAL A 199 -20.45 -7.33 12.00
N ASN A 200 -19.60 -7.34 13.02
CA ASN A 200 -19.82 -8.15 14.22
C ASN A 200 -19.34 -7.37 15.45
N PHE A 201 -20.26 -6.94 16.29
CA PHE A 201 -19.97 -6.11 17.46
C PHE A 201 -19.40 -6.90 18.64
N GLU A 202 -19.48 -8.22 18.64
CA GLU A 202 -18.95 -9.06 19.72
C GLU A 202 -17.50 -9.47 19.49
N GLN A 203 -17.15 -9.84 18.25
CA GLN A 203 -15.85 -10.45 17.91
C GLN A 203 -15.08 -9.66 16.83
N GLY A 204 -15.65 -8.59 16.31
CA GLY A 204 -15.07 -7.82 15.21
C GLY A 204 -13.89 -6.95 15.66
N GLU A 205 -12.92 -6.79 14.76
CA GLU A 205 -11.85 -5.81 14.93
C GLU A 205 -12.36 -4.40 14.58
N PRO A 206 -12.02 -3.36 15.36
CA PRO A 206 -12.45 -1.98 15.08
C PRO A 206 -12.15 -1.57 13.63
N ALA A 207 -13.16 -1.01 12.99
CA ALA A 207 -13.05 -0.49 11.62
C ALA A 207 -13.82 0.82 11.48
N VAL A 208 -13.21 1.80 10.79
CA VAL A 208 -13.77 3.13 10.57
C VAL A 208 -13.57 3.54 9.11
N THR A 209 -14.68 3.88 8.45
CA THR A 209 -14.74 4.36 7.06
C THR A 209 -15.52 5.65 7.01
N HIS A 210 -14.90 6.73 6.53
CA HIS A 210 -15.56 7.99 6.21
C HIS A 210 -15.94 7.99 4.73
N TYR A 211 -17.08 8.56 4.41
CA TYR A 211 -17.51 8.69 3.02
C TYR A 211 -18.15 10.04 2.71
N GLU A 212 -18.04 10.44 1.46
CA GLU A 212 -18.73 11.58 0.86
C GLU A 212 -19.34 11.16 -0.47
N ARG A 213 -20.65 11.37 -0.62
CA ARG A 213 -21.34 11.15 -1.89
C ARG A 213 -21.08 12.31 -2.82
N LEU A 214 -20.40 12.05 -3.91
CA LEU A 214 -19.98 13.05 -4.88
C LEU A 214 -21.05 13.33 -5.95
N ALA A 215 -21.76 12.29 -6.40
CA ALA A 215 -22.79 12.41 -7.43
C ALA A 215 -23.78 11.24 -7.38
N VAL A 216 -24.90 11.41 -8.07
CA VAL A 216 -25.92 10.36 -8.27
C VAL A 216 -26.27 10.30 -9.75
N SER A 217 -26.32 9.09 -10.31
CA SER A 217 -26.72 8.84 -11.68
C SER A 217 -27.36 7.46 -11.81
N ASN A 218 -28.52 7.39 -12.48
CA ASN A 218 -29.21 6.13 -12.81
C ASN A 218 -29.41 5.17 -11.62
N GLY A 219 -29.69 5.69 -10.43
CA GLY A 219 -29.88 4.90 -9.22
C GLY A 219 -28.60 4.54 -8.47
N TYR A 220 -27.43 4.79 -9.04
CA TYR A 220 -26.11 4.60 -8.40
C TYR A 220 -25.58 5.92 -7.84
N ALA A 221 -24.86 5.84 -6.73
CA ALA A 221 -24.09 6.97 -6.24
C ALA A 221 -22.59 6.73 -6.46
N LEU A 222 -21.88 7.80 -6.87
CA LEU A 222 -20.43 7.88 -6.80
C LEU A 222 -20.03 8.38 -5.42
N VAL A 223 -19.21 7.62 -4.73
CA VAL A 223 -18.81 7.87 -3.34
C VAL A 223 -17.31 7.90 -3.23
N GLU A 224 -16.77 8.94 -2.59
CA GLU A 224 -15.39 9.02 -2.15
C GLU A 224 -15.28 8.46 -0.72
N LEU A 225 -14.25 7.63 -0.46
CA LEU A 225 -14.09 7.00 0.84
C LEU A 225 -12.67 7.14 1.37
N HIS A 226 -12.58 7.40 2.68
CA HIS A 226 -11.32 7.51 3.42
C HIS A 226 -11.30 6.52 4.59
N LEU A 227 -10.18 5.83 4.75
CA LEU A 227 -10.04 4.77 5.73
C LEU A 227 -9.13 5.18 6.89
N GLU A 228 -9.61 5.10 8.14
CA GLU A 228 -8.74 5.13 9.33
C GLU A 228 -8.08 3.77 9.60
N THR A 229 -8.75 2.70 9.26
CA THR A 229 -8.33 1.31 9.43
C THR A 229 -8.21 0.63 8.07
N GLY A 230 -7.71 -0.60 8.00
CA GLY A 230 -7.54 -1.35 6.74
C GLY A 230 -7.87 -2.83 6.91
N ARG A 231 -9.12 -3.14 7.33
CA ARG A 231 -9.58 -4.52 7.47
C ARG A 231 -9.89 -5.13 6.12
N THR A 232 -9.77 -6.44 6.02
CA THR A 232 -10.14 -7.17 4.79
C THR A 232 -11.58 -6.85 4.40
N HIS A 233 -11.80 -6.50 3.14
CA HIS A 233 -13.10 -6.12 2.57
C HIS A 233 -13.81 -4.93 3.27
N GLN A 234 -13.08 -4.10 4.02
CA GLN A 234 -13.70 -3.10 4.90
C GLN A 234 -14.74 -2.20 4.20
N ILE A 235 -14.39 -1.58 3.08
CA ILE A 235 -15.33 -0.71 2.34
C ILE A 235 -16.55 -1.51 1.88
N ARG A 236 -16.33 -2.69 1.32
CA ARG A 236 -17.38 -3.57 0.79
C ARG A 236 -18.38 -3.96 1.88
N VAL A 237 -17.88 -4.37 3.05
CA VAL A 237 -18.70 -4.73 4.22
C VAL A 237 -19.42 -3.52 4.78
N HIS A 238 -18.74 -2.39 4.95
CA HIS A 238 -19.33 -1.17 5.53
C HIS A 238 -20.43 -0.60 4.64
N MET A 239 -20.20 -0.52 3.33
CA MET A 239 -21.21 0.02 2.41
C MET A 239 -22.41 -0.93 2.31
N ASN A 240 -22.20 -2.25 2.31
CA ASN A 240 -23.28 -3.22 2.40
C ASN A 240 -24.07 -3.09 3.72
N TYR A 241 -23.38 -2.91 4.85
CA TYR A 241 -23.99 -2.75 6.18
C TYR A 241 -24.95 -1.55 6.25
N ILE A 242 -24.63 -0.44 5.59
CA ILE A 242 -25.51 0.74 5.54
C ILE A 242 -26.56 0.68 4.42
N GLY A 243 -26.74 -0.48 3.75
CA GLY A 243 -27.73 -0.67 2.70
C GLY A 243 -27.38 -0.03 1.36
N CYS A 244 -26.10 0.27 1.12
CA CYS A 244 -25.58 0.84 -0.13
C CYS A 244 -24.43 -0.03 -0.67
N PRO A 245 -24.67 -1.32 -1.01
CA PRO A 245 -23.62 -2.24 -1.44
C PRO A 245 -22.98 -1.80 -2.76
N LEU A 246 -21.79 -2.35 -3.06
CA LEU A 246 -21.10 -2.08 -4.31
C LEU A 246 -21.60 -3.02 -5.40
N PRO A 247 -22.08 -2.54 -6.56
CA PRO A 247 -22.46 -3.39 -7.67
C PRO A 247 -21.26 -4.22 -8.17
N GLY A 248 -21.54 -5.43 -8.66
CA GLY A 248 -20.53 -6.38 -9.13
C GLY A 248 -19.69 -7.04 -8.02
N ASP A 249 -20.04 -6.84 -6.74
CA ASP A 249 -19.37 -7.50 -5.64
C ASP A 249 -19.87 -8.94 -5.49
N PHE A 250 -19.07 -9.90 -5.93
CA PHE A 250 -19.46 -11.31 -5.98
C PHE A 250 -19.77 -11.94 -4.59
N LEU A 251 -19.31 -11.32 -3.49
CA LEU A 251 -19.56 -11.81 -2.13
C LEU A 251 -20.75 -11.13 -1.45
N TYR A 252 -20.91 -9.81 -1.67
CA TYR A 252 -21.82 -9.00 -0.89
C TYR A 252 -23.00 -8.47 -1.71
N HIS A 253 -22.83 -8.32 -3.03
CA HIS A 253 -23.88 -7.84 -3.93
C HIS A 253 -23.62 -8.28 -5.39
N PRO A 254 -23.95 -9.54 -5.75
CA PRO A 254 -23.60 -10.13 -7.05
C PRO A 254 -24.55 -9.68 -8.17
N VAL A 255 -24.73 -8.36 -8.32
CA VAL A 255 -25.47 -7.74 -9.42
C VAL A 255 -24.45 -7.21 -10.44
N PHE A 256 -24.39 -7.85 -11.61
CA PHE A 256 -23.38 -7.65 -12.64
C PHE A 256 -23.92 -6.98 -13.92
N ASP A 257 -25.03 -6.30 -13.83
CA ASP A 257 -25.71 -5.69 -14.96
C ASP A 257 -24.95 -4.52 -15.61
N ARG A 258 -24.07 -3.85 -14.86
CA ARG A 258 -23.30 -2.67 -15.33
C ARG A 258 -21.79 -2.79 -15.19
N ILE A 259 -21.33 -3.53 -14.22
CA ILE A 259 -19.90 -3.74 -13.95
C ILE A 259 -19.64 -5.18 -13.52
N GLY A 260 -18.64 -5.82 -14.11
CA GLY A 260 -18.32 -7.23 -13.91
C GLY A 260 -17.50 -7.55 -12.65
N ARG A 261 -17.25 -6.56 -11.78
CA ARG A 261 -16.44 -6.67 -10.56
C ARG A 261 -16.94 -5.69 -9.52
N GLN A 262 -16.51 -5.86 -8.25
CA GLN A 262 -16.84 -4.84 -7.26
C GLN A 262 -16.41 -3.44 -7.76
N ALA A 263 -17.37 -2.52 -7.75
CA ALA A 263 -17.16 -1.15 -8.19
C ALA A 263 -16.36 -0.34 -7.18
N LEU A 264 -15.08 -0.72 -7.01
CA LEU A 264 -14.14 -0.13 -6.06
C LEU A 264 -12.79 0.15 -6.73
N HIS A 265 -12.26 1.34 -6.47
CA HIS A 265 -11.01 1.81 -7.04
C HIS A 265 -10.19 2.59 -6.01
N SER A 266 -8.95 2.19 -5.77
CA SER A 266 -7.97 2.94 -4.95
C SER A 266 -7.45 4.10 -5.79
N PHE A 267 -8.12 5.25 -5.67
CA PHE A 267 -7.92 6.40 -6.54
C PHE A 267 -6.65 7.18 -6.23
N GLN A 268 -6.37 7.43 -4.94
CA GLN A 268 -5.26 8.27 -4.51
C GLN A 268 -4.53 7.67 -3.31
N LEU A 269 -3.21 7.86 -3.32
CA LEU A 269 -2.31 7.49 -2.24
C LEU A 269 -1.39 8.68 -1.93
N GLU A 270 -1.35 9.11 -0.66
CA GLU A 270 -0.50 10.20 -0.19
C GLU A 270 0.31 9.75 1.02
N PHE A 271 1.62 10.02 1.00
CA PHE A 271 2.53 9.71 2.09
C PHE A 271 3.82 10.52 1.97
N LYS A 272 4.69 10.45 2.98
CA LYS A 272 6.04 11.01 2.87
C LYS A 272 7.00 9.94 2.36
N HIS A 273 7.82 10.30 1.37
CA HIS A 273 8.88 9.42 0.89
C HIS A 273 9.71 8.89 2.07
N PRO A 274 10.00 7.57 2.13
CA PRO A 274 10.62 6.98 3.32
C PRO A 274 11.99 7.56 3.63
N ILE A 275 12.79 7.89 2.62
CA ILE A 275 14.16 8.39 2.81
C ILE A 275 14.22 9.92 2.72
N THR A 276 13.76 10.54 1.64
CA THR A 276 13.87 12.01 1.43
C THR A 276 12.90 12.80 2.32
N LYS A 277 11.83 12.17 2.83
CA LYS A 277 10.76 12.77 3.63
C LYS A 277 9.87 13.76 2.87
N GLU A 278 10.07 13.92 1.57
CA GLU A 278 9.22 14.75 0.71
C GLU A 278 7.79 14.21 0.65
N PRO A 279 6.78 15.07 0.63
CA PRO A 279 5.40 14.65 0.44
C PRO A 279 5.21 14.13 -0.99
N LEU A 280 4.61 12.96 -1.13
CA LEU A 280 4.28 12.34 -2.40
C LEU A 280 2.78 12.12 -2.50
N ARG A 281 2.24 12.32 -3.71
CA ARG A 281 0.85 12.07 -4.06
C ARG A 281 0.79 11.36 -5.41
N PHE A 282 0.10 10.22 -5.43
CA PHE A 282 -0.10 9.41 -6.64
C PHE A 282 -1.59 9.22 -6.90
N LEU A 283 -1.97 9.32 -8.16
CA LEU A 283 -3.33 9.12 -8.65
C LEU A 283 -3.34 7.95 -9.63
N ALA A 284 -4.27 7.02 -9.48
CA ALA A 284 -4.56 6.03 -10.49
C ALA A 284 -5.73 6.51 -11.36
N PRO A 285 -5.62 6.44 -12.70
CA PRO A 285 -6.72 6.80 -13.58
C PRO A 285 -7.99 5.98 -13.29
N VAL A 286 -9.14 6.63 -13.27
CA VAL A 286 -10.42 5.93 -13.05
C VAL A 286 -10.67 4.96 -14.22
N PRO A 287 -10.89 3.66 -13.96
CA PRO A 287 -11.03 2.64 -14.98
C PRO A 287 -12.24 2.89 -15.88
N GLU A 288 -12.14 2.45 -17.14
CA GLU A 288 -13.19 2.68 -18.14
C GLU A 288 -14.49 1.95 -17.79
N ASP A 289 -14.42 0.72 -17.26
CA ASP A 289 -15.58 -0.05 -16.81
C ASP A 289 -16.35 0.70 -15.71
N PHE A 290 -15.62 1.32 -14.78
CA PHE A 290 -16.18 2.12 -13.71
C PHE A 290 -16.87 3.39 -14.26
N ARG A 291 -16.23 4.07 -15.21
CA ARG A 291 -16.83 5.26 -15.87
C ARG A 291 -18.09 4.91 -16.65
N LYS A 292 -18.07 3.82 -17.42
CA LYS A 292 -19.23 3.34 -18.18
C LYS A 292 -20.38 2.93 -17.27
N ALA A 293 -20.11 2.29 -16.14
CA ALA A 293 -21.13 1.92 -15.16
C ALA A 293 -21.83 3.15 -14.58
N PHE A 294 -21.10 4.22 -14.35
CA PHE A 294 -21.63 5.50 -13.88
C PHE A 294 -21.96 6.43 -15.06
N THR A 295 -22.93 6.07 -15.91
CA THR A 295 -23.40 6.93 -17.01
C THR A 295 -24.13 8.15 -16.48
N GLY A 296 -23.41 9.14 -15.99
CA GLY A 296 -23.89 10.44 -15.57
C GLY A 296 -23.20 11.56 -16.34
N ASN A 297 -23.61 12.80 -16.17
CA ASN A 297 -23.03 13.96 -16.85
C ASN A 297 -21.49 13.91 -16.76
N GLY A 298 -20.84 13.70 -17.91
CA GLY A 298 -19.39 13.48 -18.02
C GLY A 298 -18.50 14.60 -17.44
N ARG A 299 -19.07 15.70 -16.96
CA ARG A 299 -18.37 16.76 -16.22
C ARG A 299 -17.85 16.33 -14.87
N PHE A 300 -18.50 15.39 -14.20
CA PHE A 300 -18.15 15.05 -12.82
C PHE A 300 -16.93 14.11 -12.77
N ILE A 301 -16.86 13.14 -13.66
CA ILE A 301 -15.70 12.24 -13.75
C ILE A 301 -14.46 12.98 -14.30
N SER A 302 -14.65 14.00 -15.15
CA SER A 302 -13.55 14.76 -15.75
C SER A 302 -12.71 15.54 -14.73
N GLN A 303 -13.23 15.90 -13.55
CA GLN A 303 -12.42 16.57 -12.53
C GLN A 303 -11.50 15.62 -11.73
N PHE A 304 -11.71 14.30 -11.83
CA PHE A 304 -10.84 13.26 -11.25
C PHE A 304 -9.89 12.64 -12.29
N LEU A 305 -9.93 13.11 -13.53
CA LEU A 305 -8.97 12.73 -14.56
C LEU A 305 -7.84 13.75 -14.58
N PRO A 306 -6.57 13.33 -14.62
CA PRO A 306 -5.45 14.23 -14.83
C PRO A 306 -5.52 14.91 -16.20
#